data_7b35c4e44283d122233c2edb9822495f
#
_entry.id   7b35c4e44283d122233c2edb9822495f
#
_cell.length_a   1.000
_cell.length_b   1.000
_cell.length_c   1.000
_cell.angle_alpha   90.00
_cell.angle_beta   90.00
_cell.angle_gamma   90.00
#
_symmetry.space_group_name_H-M   'P 1'
#
loop_
_entity.id
_entity.type
_entity.pdbx_description
1 polymer ?
#
loop_
_entity_poly.entity_id
_entity_poly.type
_entity_poly.pdbx_seq_one_letter_code
_entity_poly.pdbx_strand_id
1 'polypeptide(L)' 'SGTLDFVVDGSPMPVVPEILVSTDMQVRFKGKTHTLKVGINKIYDIEILDGQNILTFIGNGIVTIKYRGGSL' A
#
# COMPACT_ATOMS: atom_id res chain seq x y z
N SER A 1 -0.23 -15.68 -11.31
CA SER A 1 -0.18 -14.96 -10.03
C SER A 1 1.26 -14.58 -9.72
N GLY A 2 1.45 -13.44 -9.12
CA GLY A 2 2.77 -12.98 -8.77
C GLY A 2 2.77 -12.20 -7.48
N THR A 3 3.97 -11.90 -7.05
CA THR A 3 4.20 -11.04 -5.90
C THR A 3 5.04 -9.86 -6.34
N LEU A 4 4.69 -8.68 -5.85
CA LEU A 4 5.43 -7.47 -6.18
C LEU A 4 5.66 -6.68 -4.91
N ASP A 5 6.92 -6.37 -4.65
CA ASP A 5 7.28 -5.55 -3.50
C ASP A 5 7.43 -4.10 -3.94
N PHE A 6 6.73 -3.21 -3.27
CA PHE A 6 6.89 -1.77 -3.44
C PHE A 6 7.58 -1.20 -2.21
N VAL A 7 8.61 -0.41 -2.43
CA VAL A 7 9.27 0.35 -1.37
C VAL A 7 8.76 1.77 -1.46
N VAL A 8 8.13 2.24 -0.40
CA VAL A 8 7.60 3.60 -0.33
C VAL A 8 8.37 4.37 0.71
N ASP A 9 8.99 5.46 0.29
CA ASP A 9 9.69 6.34 1.22
C ASP A 9 8.68 7.28 1.88
N GLY A 10 8.62 7.20 3.19
CA GLY A 10 7.71 8.04 3.95
C GLY A 10 8.31 9.35 4.38
N SER A 11 7.50 10.14 5.04
CA SER A 11 7.91 11.40 5.65
C SER A 11 7.71 11.30 7.15
N PRO A 12 8.18 12.29 7.92
CA PRO A 12 7.99 12.27 9.37
C PRO A 12 6.53 12.21 9.79
N MET A 13 5.60 12.66 8.96
CA MET A 13 4.18 12.54 9.28
C MET A 13 3.62 11.26 8.69
N PRO A 14 3.02 10.39 9.52
CA PRO A 14 2.42 9.16 9.02
C PRO A 14 1.26 9.43 8.06
N VAL A 15 1.14 8.60 7.05
CA VAL A 15 0.11 8.74 6.01
C VAL A 15 -0.50 7.37 5.75
N VAL A 16 -1.83 7.31 5.69
CA VAL A 16 -2.54 6.13 5.22
C VAL A 16 -2.77 6.30 3.72
N PRO A 17 -2.13 5.47 2.88
CA PRO A 17 -2.24 5.64 1.43
C PRO A 17 -3.56 5.13 0.90
N GLU A 18 -3.94 5.64 -0.28
CA GLU A 18 -5.00 5.06 -1.08
C GLU A 18 -4.38 4.08 -2.06
N ILE A 19 -4.90 2.88 -2.12
CA ILE A 19 -4.37 1.83 -2.98
C ILE A 19 -5.43 1.47 -4.01
N LEU A 20 -5.11 1.76 -5.27
CA LEU A 20 -5.97 1.39 -6.39
C LEU A 20 -5.48 0.09 -6.99
N VAL A 21 -6.38 -0.85 -7.20
CA VAL A 21 -6.04 -2.09 -7.89
C VAL A 21 -7.02 -2.36 -9.00
N SER A 22 -6.52 -2.92 -10.10
CA SER A 22 -7.34 -3.21 -11.26
C SER A 22 -8.13 -4.51 -11.12
N THR A 23 -7.71 -5.37 -10.21
CA THR A 23 -8.39 -6.63 -9.88
C THR A 23 -8.30 -6.86 -8.38
N ASP A 24 -9.11 -7.76 -7.87
CA ASP A 24 -9.02 -8.14 -6.46
C ASP A 24 -7.64 -8.74 -6.20
N MET A 25 -6.98 -8.24 -5.17
CA MET A 25 -5.62 -8.64 -4.82
C MET A 25 -5.48 -8.69 -3.31
N GLN A 26 -4.28 -8.95 -2.85
CA GLN A 26 -3.93 -8.88 -1.45
C GLN A 26 -2.68 -8.05 -1.27
N VAL A 27 -2.52 -7.44 -0.11
CA VAL A 27 -1.29 -6.72 0.24
C VAL A 27 -0.84 -7.19 1.61
N ARG A 28 0.46 -7.45 1.72
CA ARG A 28 1.07 -7.76 3.01
C ARG A 28 1.87 -6.56 3.47
N PHE A 29 1.65 -6.19 4.71
CA PHE A 29 2.35 -5.07 5.33
C PHE A 29 2.63 -5.41 6.79
N LYS A 30 3.90 -5.38 7.17
CA LYS A 30 4.35 -5.68 8.54
C LYS A 30 3.80 -7.01 9.05
N GLY A 31 3.85 -8.04 8.19
CA GLY A 31 3.42 -9.38 8.55
C GLY A 31 1.93 -9.63 8.54
N LYS A 32 1.13 -8.61 8.22
CA LYS A 32 -0.33 -8.76 8.11
C LYS A 32 -0.76 -8.69 6.67
N THR A 33 -1.69 -9.57 6.29
CA THR A 33 -2.23 -9.61 4.94
C THR A 33 -3.63 -9.02 4.93
N HIS A 34 -3.84 -8.09 4.00
CA HIS A 34 -5.14 -7.42 3.83
C HIS A 34 -5.67 -7.71 2.44
N THR A 35 -6.99 -7.85 2.34
CA THR A 35 -7.66 -8.07 1.06
C THR A 35 -7.96 -6.72 0.41
N LEU A 36 -7.61 -6.61 -0.88
CA LEU A 36 -7.90 -5.43 -1.68
C LEU A 36 -8.97 -5.79 -2.69
N LYS A 37 -9.97 -4.91 -2.81
CA LYS A 37 -11.02 -5.04 -3.80
C LYS A 37 -10.74 -4.11 -4.97
N VAL A 38 -11.18 -4.49 -6.16
CA VAL A 38 -11.00 -3.66 -7.34
C VAL A 38 -11.50 -2.24 -7.05
N GLY A 39 -10.69 -1.25 -7.41
CA GLY A 39 -10.96 0.15 -7.12
C GLY A 39 -10.06 0.69 -6.04
N ILE A 40 -10.57 1.66 -5.29
CA ILE A 40 -9.80 2.37 -4.28
C ILE A 40 -9.96 1.71 -2.92
N ASN A 41 -8.84 1.42 -2.29
CA ASN A 41 -8.81 0.83 -0.95
C ASN A 41 -8.04 1.74 -0.02
N LYS A 42 -8.56 1.94 1.18
CA LYS A 42 -7.88 2.70 2.21
C LYS A 42 -7.91 1.87 3.48
N ILE A 43 -6.78 1.27 3.81
CA ILE A 43 -6.67 0.37 4.97
C ILE A 43 -5.88 1.10 6.04
N TYR A 44 -6.55 1.43 7.13
CA TYR A 44 -5.95 2.28 8.16
C TYR A 44 -4.82 1.60 8.91
N ASP A 45 -4.75 0.28 8.86
CA ASP A 45 -3.61 -0.45 9.43
C ASP A 45 -2.34 -0.30 8.58
N ILE A 46 -2.46 0.13 7.33
CA ILE A 46 -1.32 0.37 6.47
C ILE A 46 -0.96 1.85 6.58
N GLU A 47 0.03 2.12 7.39
CA GLU A 47 0.45 3.49 7.65
C GLU A 47 1.89 3.66 7.19
N ILE A 48 2.10 4.60 6.29
CA ILE A 48 3.43 4.88 5.76
C ILE A 48 4.15 5.78 6.76
N LEU A 49 5.21 5.24 7.33
CA LEU A 49 5.99 5.93 8.35
C LEU A 49 7.28 6.46 7.75
N ASP A 50 7.99 7.27 8.52
CA ASP A 50 9.28 7.80 8.11
C ASP A 50 10.24 6.66 7.78
N GLY A 51 11.03 6.83 6.72
CA GLY A 51 11.94 5.82 6.24
C GLY A 51 11.32 4.96 5.16
N GLN A 52 11.81 3.75 5.02
CA GLN A 52 11.36 2.84 3.98
C GLN A 52 10.23 1.95 4.49
N ASN A 53 9.17 1.87 3.70
CA ASN A 53 8.01 1.02 3.98
C ASN A 53 7.86 0.04 2.83
N ILE A 54 7.74 -1.24 3.14
CA ILE A 54 7.64 -2.29 2.12
C ILE A 54 6.21 -2.83 2.12
N LEU A 55 5.56 -2.73 0.96
CA LEU A 55 4.25 -3.32 0.74
C LEU A 55 4.39 -4.41 -0.31
N THR A 56 3.95 -5.62 0.03
CA THR A 56 4.04 -6.76 -0.87
C THR A 56 2.64 -7.05 -1.41
N PHE A 57 2.48 -6.89 -2.72
CA PHE A 57 1.20 -7.13 -3.38
C PHE A 57 1.19 -8.53 -3.97
N ILE A 58 0.08 -9.23 -3.77
CA ILE A 58 -0.08 -10.62 -4.20
C ILE A 58 -1.29 -10.68 -5.13
N GLY A 59 -1.07 -11.14 -6.34
CA GLY A 59 -2.11 -11.27 -7.35
C GLY A 59 -1.66 -10.78 -8.70
N ASN A 60 -2.61 -10.66 -9.61
CA ASN A 60 -2.38 -10.15 -10.96
C ASN A 60 -3.21 -8.90 -11.17
N GLY A 61 -2.54 -7.83 -11.59
CA GLY A 61 -3.23 -6.58 -11.83
C GLY A 61 -2.28 -5.42 -11.74
N ILE A 62 -2.84 -4.23 -11.91
CA ILE A 62 -2.10 -2.99 -11.84
C ILE A 62 -2.40 -2.34 -10.49
N VAL A 63 -1.35 -1.94 -9.79
CA VAL A 63 -1.46 -1.30 -8.49
C VAL A 63 -0.99 0.14 -8.62
N THR A 64 -1.80 1.06 -8.14
CA THR A 64 -1.44 2.47 -8.03
C THR A 64 -1.54 2.87 -6.58
N ILE A 65 -0.48 3.43 -6.03
CA ILE A 65 -0.45 3.89 -4.65
C ILE A 65 -0.44 5.40 -4.66
N LYS A 66 -1.43 6.00 -4.01
CA LYS A 66 -1.51 7.45 -3.85
C LYS A 66 -1.31 7.78 -2.39
N TYR A 67 -0.32 8.60 -2.12
CA TYR A 67 -0.09 9.09 -0.77
C TYR A 67 0.51 10.47 -0.85
N ARG A 68 0.24 11.26 0.18
CA ARG A 68 0.87 12.57 0.30
C ARG A 68 1.84 12.51 1.45
N GLY A 69 3.06 12.91 1.17
CA GLY A 69 4.01 13.13 2.24
C GLY A 69 3.45 14.18 3.18
N GLY A 70 3.65 13.99 4.47
CA GLY A 70 3.19 14.97 5.42
C GLY A 70 3.91 16.28 5.19
N SER A 71 3.18 17.31 4.89
CA SER A 71 3.73 18.66 4.83
C SER A 71 2.94 19.51 5.78
N LEU A 72 3.65 20.32 6.45
CA LEU A 72 3.05 21.26 7.39
C LEU A 72 2.93 22.62 6.76
#